data_ae1d9492b56afc8d661dd6e64d280621
#
_entry.id   ae1d9492b56afc8d661dd6e64d280621
#
_cell.length_a   1.000
_cell.length_b   1.000
_cell.length_c   1.000
_cell.angle_alpha   90.00
_cell.angle_beta   90.00
_cell.angle_gamma   90.00
#
_symmetry.space_group_name_H-M   'P 1'
#
loop_
_entity.id
_entity.type
_entity.pdbx_description
1 polymer ?
#
loop_
_entity_poly.entity_id
_entity_poly.type
_entity_poly.pdbx_seq_one_letter_code
_entity_poly.pdbx_strand_id
1 'polypeptide(L)' 'MILVEDANNERYHINPQLVVYVKEREHMGKNMWKIMMVNGEALMTSNEKGAMSIIASIKSQSAR' A
#
# COMPACT_ATOMS: atom_id res chain seq x y z
N MET A 1 -10.14 -7.72 -0.84
CA MET A 1 -9.54 -6.60 -1.60
C MET A 1 -9.58 -5.33 -0.80
N ILE A 2 -8.55 -4.52 -0.91
CA ILE A 2 -8.42 -3.29 -0.16
C ILE A 2 -8.44 -2.12 -1.13
N LEU A 3 -9.32 -1.15 -0.89
CA LEU A 3 -9.41 0.04 -1.70
C LEU A 3 -8.37 1.06 -1.26
N VAL A 4 -7.54 1.50 -2.19
CA VAL A 4 -6.52 2.52 -1.95
C VAL A 4 -6.62 3.60 -3.02
N GLU A 5 -6.55 4.85 -2.60
CA GLU A 5 -6.52 5.99 -3.50
C GLU A 5 -5.08 6.50 -3.62
N ASP A 6 -4.60 6.65 -4.84
CA ASP A 6 -3.23 7.09 -5.08
C ASP A 6 -3.10 8.62 -5.06
N ALA A 7 -1.87 9.11 -5.31
CA ALA A 7 -1.59 10.53 -5.30
C ALA A 7 -2.32 11.31 -6.42
N ASN A 8 -2.80 10.63 -7.44
CA ASN A 8 -3.57 11.22 -8.54
C ASN A 8 -5.07 11.08 -8.36
N ASN A 9 -5.53 10.69 -7.17
CA ASN A 9 -6.93 10.47 -6.83
C ASN A 9 -7.58 9.32 -7.62
N GLU A 10 -6.78 8.41 -8.13
CA GLU A 10 -7.28 7.20 -8.74
C GLU A 10 -7.47 6.12 -7.68
N ARG A 11 -8.52 5.34 -7.81
CA ARG A 11 -8.85 4.30 -6.85
C ARG A 11 -8.41 2.94 -7.37
N TYR A 12 -7.75 2.19 -6.50
CA TYR A 12 -7.26 0.85 -6.81
C TYR A 12 -7.83 -0.15 -5.82
N HIS A 13 -8.29 -1.27 -6.34
CA HIS A 13 -8.66 -2.42 -5.52
C HIS A 13 -7.47 -3.36 -5.51
N ILE A 14 -6.78 -3.44 -4.37
CA ILE A 14 -5.52 -4.15 -4.26
C ILE A 14 -5.74 -5.47 -3.54
N ASN A 15 -5.23 -6.55 -4.14
CA ASN A 15 -5.15 -7.85 -3.48
C ASN A 15 -3.85 -7.89 -2.66
N PRO A 16 -3.92 -7.95 -1.33
CA PRO A 16 -2.71 -7.93 -0.50
C PRO A 16 -1.74 -9.06 -0.80
N GLN A 17 -2.23 -10.17 -1.34
CA GLN A 17 -1.37 -11.30 -1.69
C GLN A 17 -0.42 -10.99 -2.86
N LEU A 18 -0.73 -9.95 -3.63
CA LEU A 18 0.09 -9.51 -4.76
C LEU A 18 1.04 -8.38 -4.41
N VAL A 19 1.10 -8.00 -3.14
CA VAL A 19 1.97 -6.93 -2.65
C VAL A 19 3.27 -7.52 -2.15
N VAL A 20 4.40 -7.01 -2.65
CA VAL A 20 5.73 -7.42 -2.21
C VAL A 20 6.12 -6.73 -0.91
N TYR A 21 5.93 -5.41 -0.86
CA TYR A 21 6.20 -4.63 0.35
C TYR A 21 5.44 -3.33 0.34
N VAL A 22 5.31 -2.74 1.52
CA VAL A 22 4.81 -1.37 1.69
C VAL A 22 5.91 -0.60 2.43
N LYS A 23 6.37 0.49 1.81
CA LYS A 23 7.42 1.32 2.38
C LYS A 23 6.84 2.67 2.78
N GLU A 24 7.01 3.03 4.04
CA GLU A 24 6.63 4.35 4.53
C GLU A 24 7.72 5.35 4.18
N ARG A 25 7.31 6.50 3.65
CA ARG A 25 8.22 7.59 3.32
C ARG A 25 7.61 8.90 3.75
N GLU A 26 8.47 9.82 4.19
CA GLU A 26 8.08 11.19 4.43
C GLU A 26 8.46 12.02 3.20
N HIS A 27 7.51 12.80 2.70
CA HIS A 27 7.73 13.66 1.56
C HIS A 27 7.05 15.00 1.82
N MET A 28 7.84 16.07 1.86
CA MET A 28 7.35 17.44 2.09
C MET A 28 6.48 17.55 3.35
N GLY A 29 6.88 16.88 4.42
CA GLY A 29 6.19 16.90 5.69
C GLY A 29 4.94 16.02 5.76
N LYS A 30 4.68 15.23 4.72
CA LYS A 30 3.56 14.29 4.68
C LYS A 30 4.06 12.86 4.64
N ASN A 31 3.34 11.98 5.34
CA ASN A 31 3.62 10.57 5.27
C ASN A 31 3.01 9.98 4.00
N MET A 32 3.83 9.29 3.23
CA MET A 32 3.43 8.60 2.01
C MET A 32 3.83 7.13 2.12
N TRP A 33 3.07 6.27 1.50
CA TRP A 33 3.36 4.84 1.45
C TRP A 33 3.54 4.40 0.02
N LYS A 34 4.64 3.69 -0.23
CA LYS A 34 4.90 3.08 -1.54
C LYS A 34 4.51 1.62 -1.45
N ILE A 35 3.57 1.22 -2.28
CA ILE A 35 3.08 -0.15 -2.36
C ILE A 35 3.67 -0.78 -3.60
N MET A 36 4.57 -1.77 -3.41
CA MET A 36 5.20 -2.47 -4.53
C MET A 36 4.45 -3.76 -4.80
N MET A 37 4.03 -3.93 -6.05
CA MET A 37 3.31 -5.12 -6.50
C MET A 37 4.27 -6.13 -7.13
N VAL A 38 3.85 -7.39 -7.17
CA VAL A 38 4.66 -8.48 -7.72
C VAL A 38 4.99 -8.31 -9.20
N ASN A 39 4.18 -7.56 -9.94
CA ASN A 39 4.41 -7.30 -11.37
C ASN A 39 5.40 -6.14 -11.62
N GLY A 40 5.98 -5.58 -10.57
CA GLY A 40 6.91 -4.46 -10.68
C GLY A 40 6.26 -3.08 -10.65
N GLU A 41 4.94 -3.01 -10.62
CA GLU A 41 4.25 -1.73 -10.48
C GLU A 41 4.32 -1.22 -9.05
N ALA A 42 4.43 0.10 -8.89
CA ALA A 42 4.43 0.73 -7.60
C ALA A 42 3.36 1.81 -7.53
N LEU A 43 2.67 1.87 -6.41
CA LEU A 43 1.68 2.90 -6.13
C LEU A 43 2.16 3.77 -4.98
N MET A 44 1.97 5.07 -5.12
CA MET A 44 2.22 6.01 -4.01
C MET A 44 0.87 6.48 -3.48
N THR A 45 0.68 6.39 -2.17
CA THR A 45 -0.57 6.82 -1.55
C THR A 45 -0.30 7.57 -0.25
N SER A 46 -1.14 8.55 0.04
CA SER A 46 -1.20 9.20 1.35
C SER A 46 -2.33 8.64 2.20
N ASN A 47 -3.05 7.64 1.70
CA ASN A 47 -4.17 7.03 2.42
C ASN A 47 -3.65 6.07 3.49
N GLU A 48 -3.54 6.57 4.71
CA GLU A 48 -3.03 5.78 5.84
C GLU A 48 -3.88 4.54 6.10
N LYS A 49 -5.20 4.66 6.06
CA LYS A 49 -6.09 3.53 6.35
C LYS A 49 -5.88 2.39 5.35
N GLY A 50 -5.81 2.70 4.07
CA GLY A 50 -5.57 1.70 3.04
C GLY A 50 -4.22 1.04 3.19
N ALA A 51 -3.17 1.84 3.39
CA ALA A 51 -1.82 1.33 3.58
C ALA A 51 -1.71 0.44 4.81
N MET A 52 -2.29 0.87 5.93
CA MET A 52 -2.26 0.09 7.17
C MET A 52 -3.04 -1.21 7.05
N SER A 53 -4.14 -1.21 6.32
CA SER A 53 -4.90 -2.44 6.05
C SER A 53 -4.08 -3.44 5.26
N ILE A 54 -3.33 -2.97 4.27
CA ILE A 54 -2.43 -3.84 3.49
C ILE A 54 -1.31 -4.39 4.37
N ILE A 55 -0.70 -3.55 5.18
CA ILE A 55 0.37 -3.96 6.10
C ILE A 55 -0.15 -5.03 7.07
N ALA A 56 -1.33 -4.82 7.63
CA ALA A 56 -1.94 -5.78 8.55
C ALA A 56 -2.18 -7.14 7.87
N SER A 57 -2.65 -7.11 6.61
CA SER A 57 -2.85 -8.34 5.83
C SER A 57 -1.54 -9.07 5.57
N ILE A 58 -0.48 -8.35 5.25
CA ILE A 58 0.84 -8.94 5.02
C ILE A 58 1.37 -9.57 6.30
N LYS A 59 1.26 -8.90 7.43
CA LYS A 59 1.69 -9.43 8.73
C LYS A 59 0.91 -10.68 9.10
N SER A 60 -0.38 -10.69 8.84
CA SER A 60 -1.22 -11.85 9.11
C SER A 60 -0.78 -13.07 8.29
N GLN A 61 -0.41 -12.85 7.03
CA GLN A 61 0.12 -13.93 6.18
C GLN A 61 1.48 -14.43 6.67
N SER A 62 2.33 -13.53 7.14
CA SER A 62 3.69 -13.87 7.60
C SER A 62 3.69 -14.59 8.95
N ALA A 63 2.62 -14.47 9.72
CA ALA A 63 2.52 -15.07 11.06
C ALA A 63 2.26 -16.58 11.04
N ARG A 64 2.16 -17.18 9.89
CA ARG A 64 1.88 -18.63 9.74
C ARG A 64 3.14 -19.48 9.83
#